data_726996a117eb95dbecb9e7375724be6b
#
_entry.id   726996a117eb95dbecb9e7375724be6b
#
_cell.length_a   1.000
_cell.length_b   1.000
_cell.length_c   1.000
_cell.angle_alpha   90.00
_cell.angle_beta   90.00
_cell.angle_gamma   90.00
#
_symmetry.space_group_name_H-M   'P 1'
#
loop_
_entity.id
_entity.type
_entity.pdbx_description
1 polymer ?
#
loop_
_entity_poly.entity_id
_entity_poly.type
_entity_poly.pdbx_seq_one_letter_code
_entity_poly.pdbx_strand_id
1 'polypeptide(L)'
;MNFQPVDRLPVWEWAMWWDKTIARWHGEGLPRELKFGQVFEIAQYFGLDPYQQFWFSTTQATIEATQHHTEGMVGSMDDYLSIRPKLYPDHSQAIAGMRPWAARQAQGEAVVWVTLEGFFWFPRTLMDFERLSYAYYDEPELVHRINQDLLDFNLRLLEQIAKSCVPTFMTIAEDMSYNNGPMISQPTFEEFLAPYYRKLIARAKELNLLTIVDTDGEVTMLVPWLQAVGVDGVLPLERQAGVDGNQLRRLHPNLRMVGHYNKLVMHQGEAAIRAEFERLRPLMKSGGFIPSVDHQTPPGVSLEEYRLYVRILKEYMVTAAH
;
A
#
# COMPACT_ATOMS: atom_id res chain seq x y z
N MET A 1 -4.17 7.28 -13.34
CA MET A 1 -4.76 5.95 -13.01
C MET A 1 -5.93 5.55 -13.92
N ASN A 2 -6.60 6.49 -14.59
CA ASN A 2 -7.79 6.21 -15.44
C ASN A 2 -7.47 6.00 -16.92
N PHE A 3 -6.20 5.78 -17.27
CA PHE A 3 -5.73 5.59 -18.67
C PHE A 3 -6.11 6.74 -19.60
N GLN A 4 -6.34 7.92 -19.07
CA GLN A 4 -6.60 9.13 -19.85
C GLN A 4 -5.30 9.91 -20.07
N PRO A 5 -5.15 10.62 -21.20
CA PRO A 5 -4.04 11.53 -21.39
C PRO A 5 -3.97 12.58 -20.28
N VAL A 6 -2.76 12.89 -19.85
CA VAL A 6 -2.48 13.89 -18.81
C VAL A 6 -1.33 14.78 -19.28
N ASP A 7 -1.25 15.98 -18.75
CA ASP A 7 -0.15 16.93 -19.01
C ASP A 7 1.16 16.51 -18.32
N ARG A 8 1.07 15.81 -17.20
CA ARG A 8 2.17 15.17 -16.51
C ARG A 8 1.69 14.00 -15.64
N LEU A 9 2.58 13.07 -15.33
CA LEU A 9 2.33 12.07 -14.30
C LEU A 9 2.53 12.69 -12.90
N PRO A 10 1.90 12.14 -11.84
CA PRO A 10 2.15 12.58 -10.47
C PRO A 10 3.62 12.40 -10.09
N VAL A 11 4.22 13.43 -9.47
CA VAL A 11 5.54 13.39 -8.86
C VAL A 11 5.36 12.95 -7.42
N TRP A 12 5.22 11.67 -7.19
CA TRP A 12 4.71 11.14 -5.94
C TRP A 12 5.54 9.97 -5.42
N GLU A 13 5.72 9.90 -4.10
CA GLU A 13 6.30 8.75 -3.41
C GLU A 13 5.23 8.12 -2.53
N TRP A 14 4.81 6.89 -2.85
CA TRP A 14 3.79 6.18 -2.10
C TRP A 14 4.30 5.74 -0.72
N ALA A 15 5.59 5.36 -0.63
CA ALA A 15 6.22 4.89 0.60
C ALA A 15 6.91 6.04 1.32
N MET A 16 6.63 6.19 2.62
CA MET A 16 7.37 7.11 3.47
C MET A 16 8.85 6.70 3.59
N TRP A 17 9.69 7.61 4.05
CA TRP A 17 11.11 7.35 4.32
C TRP A 17 11.30 6.64 5.65
N TRP A 18 12.34 5.83 5.78
CA TRP A 18 12.65 5.21 7.07
C TRP A 18 13.05 6.26 8.12
N ASP A 19 12.80 5.96 9.39
CA ASP A 19 13.25 6.77 10.53
C ASP A 19 14.75 7.02 10.51
N LYS A 20 15.55 5.97 10.23
CA LYS A 20 17.00 6.03 10.07
C LYS A 20 17.44 6.88 8.87
N THR A 21 16.65 6.91 7.80
CA THR A 21 16.89 7.76 6.63
C THR A 21 16.71 9.22 6.99
N ILE A 22 15.62 9.56 7.65
CA ILE A 22 15.35 10.93 8.12
C ILE A 22 16.42 11.37 9.13
N ALA A 23 16.79 10.49 10.08
CA ALA A 23 17.85 10.78 11.06
C ALA A 23 19.20 11.08 10.39
N ARG A 24 19.60 10.29 9.39
CA ARG A 24 20.80 10.55 8.59
C ARG A 24 20.71 11.90 7.88
N TRP A 25 19.60 12.17 7.20
CA TRP A 25 19.42 13.39 6.43
C TRP A 25 19.43 14.65 7.30
N HIS A 26 19.02 14.59 8.57
CA HIS A 26 19.22 15.71 9.51
C HIS A 26 20.70 16.05 9.72
N GLY A 27 21.59 15.06 9.67
CA GLY A 27 23.04 15.28 9.67
C GLY A 27 23.60 15.85 8.36
N GLU A 28 22.85 15.73 7.26
CA GLU A 28 23.22 16.16 5.90
C GLU A 28 22.50 17.45 5.47
N GLY A 29 21.72 18.08 6.37
CA GLY A 29 21.09 19.39 6.13
C GLY A 29 19.57 19.35 5.85
N LEU A 30 18.89 18.25 6.13
CA LEU A 30 17.42 18.26 6.20
C LEU A 30 16.98 19.07 7.44
N PRO A 31 16.03 20.02 7.33
CA PRO A 31 15.52 20.76 8.46
C PRO A 31 15.04 19.86 9.61
N ARG A 32 15.45 20.17 10.85
CA ARG A 32 15.15 19.32 12.01
C ARG A 32 13.69 19.33 12.44
N GLU A 33 12.90 20.28 11.99
CA GLU A 33 11.44 20.34 12.15
C GLU A 33 10.71 19.31 11.30
N LEU A 34 11.29 18.81 10.22
CA LEU A 34 10.76 17.75 9.38
C LEU A 34 11.05 16.39 10.01
N LYS A 35 10.12 15.87 10.79
CA LYS A 35 10.29 14.64 11.56
C LYS A 35 9.77 13.41 10.79
N PHE A 36 10.27 12.25 11.15
CA PHE A 36 9.69 10.98 10.71
C PHE A 36 8.17 10.96 10.92
N GLY A 37 7.43 10.50 9.93
CA GLY A 37 5.97 10.48 9.93
C GLY A 37 5.28 11.74 9.41
N GLN A 38 6.00 12.87 9.28
CA GLN A 38 5.46 14.10 8.66
C GLN A 38 5.56 14.03 7.12
N VAL A 39 4.84 13.08 6.55
CA VAL A 39 4.96 12.73 5.12
C VAL A 39 4.56 13.90 4.21
N PHE A 40 3.50 14.61 4.58
CA PHE A 40 3.01 15.75 3.80
C PHE A 40 4.05 16.88 3.73
N GLU A 41 4.62 17.27 4.88
CA GLU A 41 5.61 18.35 4.97
C GLU A 41 6.93 17.98 4.28
N ILE A 42 7.36 16.72 4.41
CA ILE A 42 8.57 16.21 3.73
C ILE A 42 8.35 16.18 2.22
N ALA A 43 7.19 15.73 1.74
CA ALA A 43 6.84 15.75 0.32
C ALA A 43 6.89 17.18 -0.23
N GLN A 44 6.30 18.15 0.50
CA GLN A 44 6.36 19.57 0.11
C GLN A 44 7.81 20.11 0.06
N TYR A 45 8.65 19.75 1.04
CA TYR A 45 10.05 20.18 1.07
C TYR A 45 10.82 19.72 -0.16
N PHE A 46 10.60 18.51 -0.64
CA PHE A 46 11.19 18.00 -1.88
C PHE A 46 10.46 18.48 -3.14
N GLY A 47 9.32 19.14 -2.99
CA GLY A 47 8.47 19.57 -4.10
C GLY A 47 7.87 18.38 -4.86
N LEU A 48 7.52 17.35 -4.12
CA LEU A 48 6.67 16.25 -4.57
C LEU A 48 5.20 16.67 -4.48
N ASP A 49 4.32 15.98 -5.20
CA ASP A 49 2.88 16.17 -5.07
C ASP A 49 2.44 15.64 -3.70
N PRO A 50 1.89 16.47 -2.81
CA PRO A 50 1.64 16.07 -1.44
C PRO A 50 0.48 15.10 -1.34
N TYR A 51 0.54 14.21 -0.36
CA TYR A 51 -0.55 13.31 -0.03
C TYR A 51 -0.75 13.18 1.48
N GLN A 52 -1.92 12.71 1.86
CA GLN A 52 -2.24 12.31 3.22
C GLN A 52 -2.79 10.89 3.21
N GLN A 53 -2.09 10.00 3.89
CA GLN A 53 -2.53 8.65 4.17
C GLN A 53 -3.18 8.57 5.55
N PHE A 54 -4.29 7.83 5.63
CA PHE A 54 -4.91 7.44 6.90
C PHE A 54 -4.91 5.92 6.98
N TRP A 55 -4.13 5.39 7.92
CA TRP A 55 -4.10 3.96 8.20
C TRP A 55 -5.06 3.65 9.35
N PHE A 56 -6.01 2.76 9.10
CA PHE A 56 -7.01 2.34 10.09
C PHE A 56 -6.65 0.96 10.62
N SER A 57 -5.88 0.93 11.73
CA SER A 57 -5.49 -0.32 12.38
C SER A 57 -6.70 -1.06 12.95
N THR A 58 -6.71 -2.36 12.85
CA THR A 58 -7.75 -3.24 13.40
C THR A 58 -7.51 -3.56 14.87
N THR A 59 -6.31 -3.28 15.39
CA THR A 59 -5.96 -3.51 16.80
C THR A 59 -5.93 -2.20 17.58
N GLN A 60 -6.32 -2.25 18.87
CA GLN A 60 -6.09 -1.13 19.76
C GLN A 60 -4.59 -1.02 20.08
N ALA A 61 -4.12 0.20 20.33
CA ALA A 61 -2.72 0.47 20.67
C ALA A 61 -2.23 -0.26 21.96
N THR A 62 -3.13 -0.75 22.78
CA THR A 62 -2.84 -1.54 23.99
C THR A 62 -2.56 -3.01 23.72
N ILE A 63 -2.88 -3.50 22.53
CA ILE A 63 -2.40 -4.78 22.05
C ILE A 63 -1.11 -4.43 21.31
N GLU A 64 0.04 -4.70 21.92
CA GLU A 64 1.27 -4.78 21.16
C GLU A 64 1.03 -5.86 20.11
N ALA A 65 0.70 -5.41 18.90
CA ALA A 65 0.68 -6.28 17.76
C ALA A 65 2.05 -6.95 17.77
N THR A 66 2.05 -8.27 17.75
CA THR A 66 3.27 -9.03 17.54
C THR A 66 3.77 -8.67 16.15
N GLN A 67 4.40 -7.49 16.07
CA GLN A 67 5.01 -6.99 14.86
C GLN A 67 6.14 -7.95 14.53
N HIS A 68 5.95 -8.69 13.45
CA HIS A 68 6.97 -9.48 12.80
C HIS A 68 7.60 -10.61 13.65
N HIS A 69 7.09 -11.82 13.53
CA HIS A 69 7.75 -13.09 13.92
C HIS A 69 7.79 -13.50 15.39
N THR A 70 6.90 -13.01 16.24
CA THR A 70 6.68 -13.57 17.57
C THR A 70 5.48 -14.52 17.57
N GLU A 71 5.38 -15.41 18.55
CA GLU A 71 4.27 -16.33 18.72
C GLU A 71 2.92 -15.59 18.66
N GLY A 72 2.02 -16.03 17.80
CA GLY A 72 0.70 -15.43 17.63
C GLY A 72 -0.13 -15.51 18.92
N MET A 73 -0.96 -14.49 19.14
CA MET A 73 -1.84 -14.43 20.32
C MET A 73 -3.05 -15.37 20.25
N VAL A 74 -3.41 -15.81 19.05
CA VAL A 74 -4.61 -16.60 18.77
C VAL A 74 -4.22 -17.99 18.33
N GLY A 75 -4.63 -18.96 19.14
CA GLY A 75 -4.39 -20.35 18.90
C GLY A 75 -5.65 -21.17 18.72
N SER A 76 -6.80 -20.60 19.05
CA SER A 76 -8.10 -21.28 19.01
C SER A 76 -9.22 -20.25 18.88
N MET A 77 -10.44 -20.73 18.63
CA MET A 77 -11.64 -19.88 18.66
C MET A 77 -11.82 -19.17 20.02
N ASP A 78 -11.54 -19.87 21.11
CA ASP A 78 -11.65 -19.30 22.47
C ASP A 78 -10.65 -18.18 22.70
N ASP A 79 -9.40 -18.34 22.24
CA ASP A 79 -8.41 -17.27 22.31
C ASP A 79 -8.88 -16.05 21.53
N TYR A 80 -9.36 -16.25 20.29
CA TYR A 80 -9.87 -15.15 19.47
C TYR A 80 -11.02 -14.43 20.16
N LEU A 81 -12.02 -15.17 20.66
CA LEU A 81 -13.16 -14.58 21.35
C LEU A 81 -12.76 -13.82 22.61
N SER A 82 -11.70 -14.26 23.30
CA SER A 82 -11.18 -13.59 24.50
C SER A 82 -10.55 -12.22 24.20
N ILE A 83 -9.84 -12.08 23.06
CA ILE A 83 -9.20 -10.83 22.66
C ILE A 83 -10.08 -9.93 21.80
N ARG A 84 -11.11 -10.50 21.16
CA ARG A 84 -12.01 -9.80 20.24
C ARG A 84 -12.56 -8.45 20.76
N PRO A 85 -12.92 -8.29 22.06
CA PRO A 85 -13.34 -6.99 22.59
C PRO A 85 -12.29 -5.89 22.52
N LYS A 86 -11.02 -6.23 22.35
CA LYS A 86 -9.89 -5.30 22.21
C LYS A 86 -9.50 -5.06 20.75
N LEU A 87 -10.15 -5.75 19.80
CA LEU A 87 -10.00 -5.55 18.38
C LEU A 87 -11.06 -4.54 17.89
N TYR A 88 -10.91 -4.10 16.64
CA TYR A 88 -11.90 -3.25 15.95
C TYR A 88 -12.18 -1.92 16.66
N PRO A 89 -11.13 -1.09 16.88
CA PRO A 89 -11.26 0.16 17.63
C PRO A 89 -12.18 1.18 16.95
N ASP A 90 -12.72 2.11 17.74
CA ASP A 90 -13.40 3.28 17.21
C ASP A 90 -12.41 4.28 16.60
N HIS A 91 -12.57 4.57 15.33
CA HIS A 91 -11.75 5.53 14.58
C HIS A 91 -12.45 6.88 14.34
N SER A 92 -13.51 7.20 15.03
CA SER A 92 -14.30 8.42 14.83
C SER A 92 -13.46 9.69 14.90
N GLN A 93 -12.46 9.75 15.79
CA GLN A 93 -11.54 10.89 15.90
C GLN A 93 -10.63 11.02 14.66
N ALA A 94 -10.02 9.90 14.20
CA ALA A 94 -9.19 9.89 13.00
C ALA A 94 -10.01 10.27 11.76
N ILE A 95 -11.24 9.73 11.64
CA ILE A 95 -12.17 10.04 10.55
C ILE A 95 -12.60 11.51 10.58
N ALA A 96 -12.85 12.08 11.76
CA ALA A 96 -13.11 13.51 11.89
C ALA A 96 -11.93 14.36 11.41
N GLY A 97 -10.70 13.90 11.66
CA GLY A 97 -9.44 14.49 11.17
C GLY A 97 -9.29 14.48 9.65
N MET A 98 -10.06 13.68 8.92
CA MET A 98 -10.06 13.67 7.46
C MET A 98 -10.81 14.88 6.84
N ARG A 99 -11.74 15.51 7.55
CA ARG A 99 -12.58 16.59 6.99
C ARG A 99 -11.79 17.76 6.38
N PRO A 100 -10.73 18.31 7.01
CA PRO A 100 -9.92 19.37 6.40
C PRO A 100 -9.26 18.94 5.08
N TRP A 101 -8.94 17.65 4.95
CA TRP A 101 -8.32 17.10 3.76
C TRP A 101 -9.28 16.96 2.59
N ALA A 102 -10.57 16.77 2.84
CA ALA A 102 -11.58 16.75 1.78
C ALA A 102 -11.58 18.07 0.97
N ALA A 103 -11.46 19.22 1.64
CA ALA A 103 -11.36 20.52 0.97
C ALA A 103 -10.05 20.64 0.15
N ARG A 104 -8.92 20.24 0.72
CA ARG A 104 -7.62 20.25 0.01
C ARG A 104 -7.63 19.32 -1.20
N GLN A 105 -8.22 18.14 -1.07
CA GLN A 105 -8.36 17.20 -2.19
C GLN A 105 -9.24 17.78 -3.31
N ALA A 106 -10.37 18.40 -2.96
CA ALA A 106 -11.26 19.05 -3.91
C ALA A 106 -10.60 20.24 -4.65
N GLN A 107 -9.64 20.90 -4.02
CA GLN A 107 -8.83 21.99 -4.60
C GLN A 107 -7.62 21.49 -5.39
N GLY A 108 -7.36 20.17 -5.38
CA GLY A 108 -6.19 19.58 -6.03
C GLY A 108 -4.86 19.82 -5.28
N GLU A 109 -4.92 20.21 -4.01
CA GLU A 109 -3.72 20.50 -3.19
C GLU A 109 -3.09 19.27 -2.58
N ALA A 110 -3.84 18.17 -2.44
CA ALA A 110 -3.34 16.91 -1.91
C ALA A 110 -4.15 15.72 -2.41
N VAL A 111 -3.51 14.56 -2.52
CA VAL A 111 -4.17 13.26 -2.67
C VAL A 111 -4.46 12.70 -1.28
N VAL A 112 -5.71 12.30 -1.03
CA VAL A 112 -6.08 11.60 0.20
C VAL A 112 -6.32 10.13 -0.11
N TRP A 113 -5.72 9.24 0.67
CA TRP A 113 -5.96 7.82 0.56
C TRP A 113 -6.02 7.15 1.93
N VAL A 114 -6.67 6.00 1.97
CA VAL A 114 -6.86 5.23 3.20
C VAL A 114 -6.28 3.84 3.03
N THR A 115 -5.77 3.28 4.11
CA THR A 115 -5.30 1.89 4.17
C THR A 115 -6.15 1.12 5.16
N LEU A 116 -6.68 -0.01 4.72
CA LEU A 116 -7.37 -1.01 5.54
C LEU A 116 -6.52 -2.27 5.62
N GLU A 117 -6.60 -2.99 6.72
CA GLU A 117 -5.93 -4.28 6.86
C GLU A 117 -6.71 -5.35 6.10
N GLY A 118 -5.97 -6.26 5.46
CA GLY A 118 -6.51 -7.28 4.57
C GLY A 118 -6.77 -8.62 5.24
N PHE A 119 -7.36 -9.54 4.47
CA PHE A 119 -7.88 -10.81 4.93
C PHE A 119 -6.82 -11.91 5.06
N PHE A 120 -5.58 -11.65 4.63
CA PHE A 120 -4.40 -12.46 4.95
C PHE A 120 -3.56 -11.78 6.03
N TRP A 121 -3.30 -10.49 5.88
CA TRP A 121 -2.49 -9.71 6.83
C TRP A 121 -3.01 -9.79 8.26
N PHE A 122 -4.30 -9.49 8.47
CA PHE A 122 -4.85 -9.42 9.81
C PHE A 122 -4.87 -10.76 10.55
N PRO A 123 -5.38 -11.88 9.97
CA PRO A 123 -5.23 -13.20 10.60
C PRO A 123 -3.77 -13.55 10.89
N ARG A 124 -2.83 -13.24 9.98
CA ARG A 124 -1.39 -13.49 10.17
C ARG A 124 -0.83 -12.72 11.36
N THR A 125 -1.27 -11.47 11.58
CA THR A 125 -0.82 -10.68 12.74
C THR A 125 -1.36 -11.20 14.07
N LEU A 126 -2.49 -11.90 14.05
CA LEU A 126 -3.08 -12.52 15.25
C LEU A 126 -2.50 -13.91 15.56
N MET A 127 -2.18 -14.69 14.54
CA MET A 127 -1.83 -16.11 14.66
C MET A 127 -0.36 -16.43 14.41
N ASP A 128 0.43 -15.54 13.81
CA ASP A 128 1.66 -15.70 13.04
C ASP A 128 1.46 -16.48 11.71
N PHE A 129 2.52 -16.55 10.89
CA PHE A 129 2.43 -17.15 9.57
C PHE A 129 2.30 -18.69 9.61
N GLU A 130 3.09 -19.33 10.47
CA GLU A 130 3.11 -20.80 10.56
C GLU A 130 1.76 -21.31 11.04
N ARG A 131 1.24 -20.74 12.11
CA ARG A 131 -0.05 -21.14 12.68
C ARG A 131 -1.20 -20.84 11.74
N LEU A 132 -1.24 -19.68 11.08
CA LEU A 132 -2.26 -19.40 10.08
C LEU A 132 -2.24 -20.43 8.94
N SER A 133 -1.04 -20.88 8.53
CA SER A 133 -0.90 -21.88 7.48
C SER A 133 -1.53 -23.22 7.86
N TYR A 134 -1.44 -23.63 9.11
CA TYR A 134 -2.15 -24.83 9.62
C TYR A 134 -3.64 -24.56 9.81
N ALA A 135 -4.02 -23.38 10.30
CA ALA A 135 -5.41 -23.05 10.61
C ALA A 135 -6.35 -23.09 9.38
N TYR A 136 -5.83 -22.86 8.19
CA TYR A 136 -6.60 -23.05 6.95
C TYR A 136 -7.14 -24.48 6.78
N TYR A 137 -6.48 -25.49 7.39
CA TYR A 137 -6.85 -26.90 7.30
C TYR A 137 -7.46 -27.43 8.59
N ASP A 138 -6.90 -27.03 9.73
CA ASP A 138 -7.25 -27.60 11.03
C ASP A 138 -8.37 -26.82 11.72
N GLU A 139 -8.46 -25.50 11.50
CA GLU A 139 -9.41 -24.59 12.14
C GLU A 139 -10.06 -23.61 11.14
N PRO A 140 -10.63 -24.07 10.01
CA PRO A 140 -11.15 -23.18 8.96
C PRO A 140 -12.24 -22.23 9.48
N GLU A 141 -13.07 -22.65 10.42
CA GLU A 141 -14.12 -21.84 11.03
C GLU A 141 -13.55 -20.64 11.79
N LEU A 142 -12.38 -20.78 12.41
CA LEU A 142 -11.69 -19.68 13.09
C LEU A 142 -11.24 -18.62 12.08
N VAL A 143 -10.61 -19.04 10.98
CA VAL A 143 -10.16 -18.13 9.95
C VAL A 143 -11.34 -17.39 9.29
N HIS A 144 -12.40 -18.12 8.98
CA HIS A 144 -13.63 -17.52 8.46
C HIS A 144 -14.25 -16.52 9.45
N ARG A 145 -14.24 -16.83 10.74
CA ARG A 145 -14.77 -15.95 11.78
C ARG A 145 -13.96 -14.65 11.87
N ILE A 146 -12.63 -14.73 11.89
CA ILE A 146 -11.76 -13.57 11.92
C ILE A 146 -12.01 -12.68 10.67
N ASN A 147 -12.06 -13.28 9.49
CA ASN A 147 -12.25 -12.55 8.24
C ASN A 147 -13.68 -11.96 8.10
N GLN A 148 -14.70 -12.61 8.65
CA GLN A 148 -16.04 -12.03 8.67
C GLN A 148 -16.11 -10.82 9.61
N ASP A 149 -15.56 -10.90 10.81
CA ASP A 149 -15.52 -9.78 11.75
C ASP A 149 -14.71 -8.60 11.20
N LEU A 150 -13.59 -8.88 10.50
CA LEU A 150 -12.79 -7.87 9.80
C LEU A 150 -13.58 -7.21 8.66
N LEU A 151 -14.30 -8.00 7.85
CA LEU A 151 -15.15 -7.47 6.79
C LEU A 151 -16.21 -6.51 7.36
N ASP A 152 -16.90 -6.94 8.41
CA ASP A 152 -17.93 -6.13 9.06
C ASP A 152 -17.37 -4.81 9.61
N PHE A 153 -16.14 -4.86 10.14
CA PHE A 153 -15.43 -3.67 10.59
C PHE A 153 -15.05 -2.76 9.42
N ASN A 154 -14.42 -3.28 8.38
CA ASN A 154 -14.00 -2.52 7.22
C ASN A 154 -15.19 -1.86 6.48
N LEU A 155 -16.32 -2.56 6.36
CA LEU A 155 -17.53 -2.00 5.77
C LEU A 155 -18.07 -0.82 6.58
N ARG A 156 -18.14 -0.94 7.93
CA ARG A 156 -18.54 0.18 8.79
C ARG A 156 -17.58 1.36 8.69
N LEU A 157 -16.27 1.10 8.62
CA LEU A 157 -15.29 2.16 8.40
C LEU A 157 -15.49 2.90 7.08
N LEU A 158 -15.70 2.19 5.98
CA LEU A 158 -15.95 2.83 4.67
C LEU A 158 -17.19 3.73 4.71
N GLU A 159 -18.26 3.32 5.39
CA GLU A 159 -19.44 4.16 5.56
C GLU A 159 -19.15 5.46 6.33
N GLN A 160 -18.32 5.39 7.35
CA GLN A 160 -17.95 6.56 8.15
C GLN A 160 -16.98 7.47 7.40
N ILE A 161 -15.99 6.90 6.73
CA ILE A 161 -15.02 7.60 5.90
C ILE A 161 -15.74 8.37 4.79
N ALA A 162 -16.64 7.72 4.06
CA ALA A 162 -17.39 8.34 2.95
C ALA A 162 -18.21 9.57 3.39
N LYS A 163 -18.67 9.62 4.64
CA LYS A 163 -19.39 10.78 5.20
C LYS A 163 -18.46 11.95 5.59
N SER A 164 -17.15 11.69 5.73
CA SER A 164 -16.18 12.68 6.16
C SER A 164 -15.33 13.19 4.99
N CYS A 165 -14.74 12.27 4.24
CA CYS A 165 -13.90 12.55 3.08
C CYS A 165 -13.88 11.29 2.21
N VAL A 166 -14.41 11.33 0.99
CA VAL A 166 -14.22 10.25 0.03
C VAL A 166 -12.76 10.30 -0.46
N PRO A 167 -11.90 9.31 -0.14
CA PRO A 167 -10.52 9.34 -0.58
C PRO A 167 -10.40 9.11 -2.09
N THR A 168 -9.27 9.48 -2.67
CA THR A 168 -8.99 9.25 -4.10
C THR A 168 -8.91 7.75 -4.42
N PHE A 169 -8.34 6.97 -3.51
CA PHE A 169 -8.25 5.50 -3.58
C PHE A 169 -8.08 4.91 -2.18
N MET A 170 -8.19 3.60 -2.10
CA MET A 170 -7.84 2.87 -0.88
C MET A 170 -6.83 1.77 -1.18
N THR A 171 -5.96 1.49 -0.24
CA THR A 171 -5.13 0.30 -0.23
C THR A 171 -5.64 -0.73 0.77
N ILE A 172 -5.39 -1.99 0.45
CA ILE A 172 -5.61 -3.12 1.34
C ILE A 172 -4.24 -3.72 1.62
N ALA A 173 -3.78 -3.60 2.88
CA ALA A 173 -2.49 -4.14 3.29
C ALA A 173 -2.59 -5.66 3.46
N GLU A 174 -1.81 -6.40 2.69
CA GLU A 174 -1.85 -7.87 2.68
C GLU A 174 -0.49 -8.55 2.91
N ASP A 175 0.60 -8.07 2.29
CA ASP A 175 1.90 -8.75 2.36
C ASP A 175 1.77 -10.27 2.19
N MET A 176 1.07 -10.71 1.15
CA MET A 176 0.75 -12.10 0.92
C MET A 176 1.61 -12.78 -0.15
N SER A 177 2.64 -12.10 -0.62
CA SER A 177 3.64 -12.61 -1.55
C SER A 177 5.06 -12.42 -1.00
N TYR A 178 6.00 -13.19 -1.52
CA TYR A 178 7.42 -13.10 -1.27
C TYR A 178 8.20 -13.32 -2.58
N ASN A 179 9.53 -13.49 -2.55
CA ASN A 179 10.36 -13.54 -3.77
C ASN A 179 9.95 -14.61 -4.80
N ASN A 180 9.27 -15.66 -4.39
CA ASN A 180 8.87 -16.77 -5.26
C ASN A 180 7.37 -16.84 -5.55
N GLY A 181 6.60 -15.79 -5.20
CA GLY A 181 5.17 -15.70 -5.43
C GLY A 181 4.32 -15.76 -4.17
N PRO A 182 3.01 -16.05 -4.28
CA PRO A 182 2.07 -16.04 -3.17
C PRO A 182 2.44 -17.03 -2.04
N MET A 183 2.20 -16.63 -0.80
CA MET A 183 2.43 -17.44 0.40
C MET A 183 1.32 -18.49 0.64
N ILE A 184 0.20 -18.37 -0.06
CA ILE A 184 -0.93 -19.30 -0.01
C ILE A 184 -1.26 -19.82 -1.41
N SER A 185 -1.98 -20.93 -1.47
CA SER A 185 -2.45 -21.47 -2.75
C SER A 185 -3.67 -20.71 -3.28
N GLN A 186 -3.92 -20.81 -4.59
CA GLN A 186 -5.13 -20.23 -5.17
C GLN A 186 -6.42 -20.79 -4.54
N PRO A 187 -6.57 -22.10 -4.31
CA PRO A 187 -7.74 -22.62 -3.59
C PRO A 187 -7.92 -22.01 -2.20
N THR A 188 -6.84 -21.84 -1.44
CA THR A 188 -6.88 -21.18 -0.12
C THR A 188 -7.34 -19.71 -0.25
N PHE A 189 -6.83 -18.98 -1.25
CA PHE A 189 -7.32 -17.63 -1.54
C PHE A 189 -8.81 -17.61 -1.88
N GLU A 190 -9.26 -18.52 -2.73
CA GLU A 190 -10.66 -18.57 -3.17
C GLU A 190 -11.63 -18.92 -2.04
N GLU A 191 -11.22 -19.77 -1.11
CA GLU A 191 -12.03 -20.15 0.03
C GLU A 191 -12.03 -19.10 1.14
N PHE A 192 -10.85 -18.66 1.58
CA PHE A 192 -10.71 -17.88 2.82
C PHE A 192 -10.62 -16.36 2.62
N LEU A 193 -10.26 -15.86 1.43
CA LEU A 193 -10.11 -14.45 1.17
C LEU A 193 -11.14 -13.89 0.17
N ALA A 194 -11.29 -14.56 -0.95
CA ALA A 194 -12.10 -14.06 -2.06
C ALA A 194 -13.56 -13.73 -1.70
N PRO A 195 -14.28 -14.49 -0.84
CA PRO A 195 -15.65 -14.14 -0.46
C PRO A 195 -15.76 -12.78 0.24
N TYR A 196 -14.77 -12.44 1.04
CA TYR A 196 -14.69 -11.18 1.79
C TYR A 196 -14.24 -10.04 0.90
N TYR A 197 -13.24 -10.28 0.06
CA TYR A 197 -12.82 -9.33 -0.97
C TYR A 197 -13.98 -8.89 -1.85
N ARG A 198 -14.75 -9.82 -2.41
CA ARG A 198 -15.88 -9.49 -3.30
C ARG A 198 -16.86 -8.52 -2.65
N LYS A 199 -17.17 -8.70 -1.36
CA LYS A 199 -18.08 -7.83 -0.62
C LYS A 199 -17.47 -6.44 -0.35
N LEU A 200 -16.21 -6.42 0.11
CA LEU A 200 -15.50 -5.16 0.38
C LEU A 200 -15.31 -4.32 -0.89
N ILE A 201 -14.86 -4.96 -1.97
CA ILE A 201 -14.62 -4.30 -3.26
C ILE A 201 -15.93 -3.83 -3.89
N ALA A 202 -17.01 -4.60 -3.81
CA ALA A 202 -18.33 -4.16 -4.29
C ALA A 202 -18.73 -2.84 -3.60
N ARG A 203 -18.55 -2.76 -2.27
CA ARG A 203 -18.87 -1.53 -1.53
C ARG A 203 -17.94 -0.37 -1.89
N ALA A 204 -16.64 -0.63 -2.04
CA ALA A 204 -15.70 0.40 -2.49
C ALA A 204 -16.08 0.97 -3.88
N LYS A 205 -16.50 0.12 -4.81
CA LYS A 205 -16.97 0.56 -6.13
C LYS A 205 -18.23 1.41 -6.09
N GLU A 206 -19.19 1.09 -5.22
CA GLU A 206 -20.37 1.94 -5.00
C GLU A 206 -20.01 3.35 -4.51
N LEU A 207 -18.90 3.46 -3.79
CA LEU A 207 -18.33 4.73 -3.33
C LEU A 207 -17.38 5.39 -4.36
N ASN A 208 -17.23 4.82 -5.55
CA ASN A 208 -16.28 5.22 -6.59
C ASN A 208 -14.81 5.22 -6.14
N LEU A 209 -14.45 4.35 -5.20
CA LEU A 209 -13.09 4.19 -4.73
C LEU A 209 -12.33 3.21 -5.63
N LEU A 210 -11.15 3.62 -6.08
CA LEU A 210 -10.17 2.69 -6.64
C LEU A 210 -9.58 1.86 -5.51
N THR A 211 -9.34 0.57 -5.78
CA THR A 211 -8.82 -0.37 -4.80
C THR A 211 -7.48 -0.93 -5.27
N ILE A 212 -6.47 -0.82 -4.42
CA ILE A 212 -5.10 -1.28 -4.69
C ILE A 212 -4.68 -2.20 -3.55
N VAL A 213 -4.20 -3.39 -3.87
CA VAL A 213 -3.61 -4.27 -2.86
C VAL A 213 -2.14 -3.92 -2.67
N ASP A 214 -1.76 -3.72 -1.41
CA ASP A 214 -0.39 -3.51 -0.96
C ASP A 214 0.20 -4.86 -0.55
N THR A 215 1.13 -5.37 -1.34
CA THR A 215 1.79 -6.64 -1.09
C THR A 215 3.18 -6.65 -1.71
N ASP A 216 4.16 -6.88 -0.86
CA ASP A 216 5.55 -7.06 -1.27
C ASP A 216 5.74 -8.34 -2.09
N GLY A 217 6.93 -8.52 -2.64
CA GLY A 217 7.31 -9.75 -3.31
C GLY A 217 6.90 -9.86 -4.78
N GLU A 218 6.94 -11.10 -5.29
CA GLU A 218 6.58 -11.45 -6.67
C GLU A 218 5.05 -11.64 -6.77
N VAL A 219 4.39 -10.80 -7.59
CA VAL A 219 2.92 -10.71 -7.63
C VAL A 219 2.30 -11.24 -8.93
N THR A 220 3.09 -11.70 -9.88
CA THR A 220 2.58 -12.10 -11.20
C THR A 220 1.51 -13.20 -11.12
N MET A 221 1.69 -14.16 -10.24
CA MET A 221 0.69 -15.22 -10.02
C MET A 221 -0.53 -14.73 -9.23
N LEU A 222 -0.37 -13.72 -8.37
CA LEU A 222 -1.43 -13.20 -7.52
C LEU A 222 -2.39 -12.26 -8.26
N VAL A 223 -1.88 -11.48 -9.22
CA VAL A 223 -2.67 -10.47 -9.94
C VAL A 223 -3.97 -11.03 -10.54
N PRO A 224 -3.99 -12.20 -11.22
CA PRO A 224 -5.24 -12.79 -11.72
C PRO A 224 -6.29 -13.03 -10.62
N TRP A 225 -5.85 -13.48 -9.43
CA TRP A 225 -6.77 -13.77 -8.31
C TRP A 225 -7.39 -12.47 -7.76
N LEU A 226 -6.57 -11.44 -7.62
CA LEU A 226 -7.03 -10.11 -7.18
C LEU A 226 -8.00 -9.49 -8.19
N GLN A 227 -7.71 -9.58 -9.49
CA GLN A 227 -8.61 -9.08 -10.52
C GLN A 227 -9.95 -9.86 -10.55
N ALA A 228 -9.93 -11.16 -10.30
CA ALA A 228 -11.14 -12.00 -10.24
C ALA A 228 -12.11 -11.59 -9.11
N VAL A 229 -11.60 -10.98 -8.03
CA VAL A 229 -12.42 -10.41 -6.96
C VAL A 229 -12.70 -8.91 -7.14
N GLY A 230 -12.19 -8.32 -8.24
CA GLY A 230 -12.50 -6.95 -8.65
C GLY A 230 -11.54 -5.87 -8.15
N VAL A 231 -10.38 -6.24 -7.61
CA VAL A 231 -9.30 -5.30 -7.25
C VAL A 231 -8.79 -4.60 -8.50
N ASP A 232 -8.55 -3.30 -8.41
CA ASP A 232 -8.16 -2.47 -9.54
C ASP A 232 -6.66 -2.45 -9.80
N GLY A 233 -5.83 -2.66 -8.78
CA GLY A 233 -4.38 -2.54 -8.92
C GLY A 233 -3.56 -3.12 -7.78
N VAL A 234 -2.24 -3.01 -7.92
CA VAL A 234 -1.25 -3.51 -6.96
C VAL A 234 -0.11 -2.51 -6.77
N LEU A 235 0.48 -2.53 -5.60
CA LEU A 235 1.73 -1.87 -5.22
C LEU A 235 2.51 -2.79 -4.25
N PRO A 236 3.83 -2.65 -4.07
CA PRO A 236 4.73 -1.65 -4.69
C PRO A 236 5.48 -2.17 -5.93
N LEU A 237 5.27 -3.40 -6.36
CA LEU A 237 5.93 -4.02 -7.52
C LEU A 237 7.45 -4.14 -7.30
N GLU A 238 7.84 -4.84 -6.25
CA GLU A 238 9.24 -4.93 -5.83
C GLU A 238 10.18 -5.45 -6.92
N ARG A 239 11.14 -4.61 -7.28
CA ARG A 239 12.14 -4.95 -8.31
C ARG A 239 13.09 -6.06 -7.86
N GLN A 240 13.42 -6.10 -6.57
CA GLN A 240 14.28 -7.12 -5.96
C GLN A 240 13.63 -8.51 -5.97
N ALA A 241 12.30 -8.58 -5.93
CA ALA A 241 11.55 -9.84 -6.05
C ALA A 241 11.41 -10.34 -7.50
N GLY A 242 11.92 -9.59 -8.49
CA GLY A 242 11.89 -10.00 -9.89
C GLY A 242 10.68 -9.52 -10.68
N VAL A 243 9.80 -8.72 -10.09
CA VAL A 243 8.62 -8.20 -10.79
C VAL A 243 9.01 -7.48 -12.09
N ASP A 244 8.30 -7.79 -13.18
CA ASP A 244 8.36 -7.07 -14.47
C ASP A 244 7.03 -6.36 -14.77
N GLY A 245 6.96 -5.07 -14.50
CA GLY A 245 5.77 -4.26 -14.75
C GLY A 245 5.35 -4.19 -16.23
N ASN A 246 6.30 -4.28 -17.16
CA ASN A 246 5.98 -4.35 -18.59
C ASN A 246 5.33 -5.70 -18.97
N GLN A 247 5.77 -6.80 -18.34
CA GLN A 247 5.10 -8.10 -18.50
C GLN A 247 3.69 -8.05 -17.91
N LEU A 248 3.54 -7.54 -16.68
CA LEU A 248 2.24 -7.37 -16.05
C LEU A 248 1.28 -6.54 -16.92
N ARG A 249 1.76 -5.44 -17.53
CA ARG A 249 0.94 -4.61 -18.43
C ARG A 249 0.48 -5.38 -19.67
N ARG A 250 1.35 -6.23 -20.26
CA ARG A 250 0.98 -7.06 -21.40
C ARG A 250 -0.09 -8.09 -21.07
N LEU A 251 0.05 -8.75 -19.90
CA LEU A 251 -0.88 -9.77 -19.43
C LEU A 251 -2.19 -9.17 -18.89
N HIS A 252 -2.10 -7.99 -18.27
CA HIS A 252 -3.20 -7.32 -17.58
C HIS A 252 -3.31 -5.85 -18.02
N PRO A 253 -3.85 -5.57 -19.21
CA PRO A 253 -3.84 -4.22 -19.81
C PRO A 253 -4.50 -3.13 -18.95
N ASN A 254 -5.49 -3.50 -18.12
CA ASN A 254 -6.25 -2.57 -17.29
C ASN A 254 -5.75 -2.52 -15.83
N LEU A 255 -4.69 -3.27 -15.46
CA LEU A 255 -4.15 -3.28 -14.12
C LEU A 255 -3.58 -1.90 -13.76
N ARG A 256 -3.97 -1.37 -12.63
CA ARG A 256 -3.35 -0.16 -12.07
C ARG A 256 -2.13 -0.54 -11.26
N MET A 257 -1.07 0.20 -11.41
CA MET A 257 0.22 -0.12 -10.80
C MET A 257 0.85 1.13 -10.18
N VAL A 258 1.47 0.97 -9.01
CA VAL A 258 2.21 2.04 -8.33
C VAL A 258 3.54 1.47 -7.84
N GLY A 259 4.62 2.25 -7.93
CA GLY A 259 5.93 1.83 -7.44
C GLY A 259 6.89 1.46 -8.55
N HIS A 260 7.54 0.31 -8.42
CA HIS A 260 8.41 -0.35 -9.40
C HIS A 260 9.73 0.34 -9.73
N TYR A 261 10.02 1.53 -9.17
CA TYR A 261 11.33 2.16 -9.30
C TYR A 261 12.30 1.49 -8.30
N ASN A 262 13.39 0.95 -8.81
CA ASN A 262 14.40 0.29 -7.98
C ASN A 262 15.13 1.31 -7.08
N LYS A 263 14.73 1.40 -5.80
CA LYS A 263 15.33 2.29 -4.81
C LYS A 263 16.86 2.12 -4.66
N LEU A 264 17.37 0.91 -4.96
CA LEU A 264 18.79 0.59 -4.81
C LEU A 264 19.70 1.22 -5.88
N VAL A 265 19.14 1.87 -6.93
CA VAL A 265 19.98 2.56 -7.91
C VAL A 265 20.26 4.01 -7.56
N MET A 266 19.58 4.58 -6.55
CA MET A 266 19.72 6.00 -6.19
C MET A 266 21.16 6.38 -5.84
N HIS A 267 21.89 5.50 -5.13
CA HIS A 267 23.29 5.71 -4.73
C HIS A 267 24.32 5.43 -5.85
N GLN A 268 23.87 5.01 -7.03
CA GLN A 268 24.76 4.70 -8.17
C GLN A 268 24.95 5.91 -9.11
N GLY A 269 24.37 7.06 -8.78
CA GLY A 269 24.51 8.31 -9.49
C GLY A 269 23.54 8.51 -10.67
N GLU A 270 23.67 9.64 -11.32
CA GLU A 270 22.69 10.15 -12.31
C GLU A 270 22.46 9.17 -13.48
N ALA A 271 23.51 8.57 -14.01
CA ALA A 271 23.38 7.65 -15.15
C ALA A 271 22.52 6.42 -14.82
N ALA A 272 22.69 5.85 -13.63
CA ALA A 272 21.90 4.70 -13.16
C ALA A 272 20.44 5.08 -12.91
N ILE A 273 20.20 6.24 -12.28
CA ILE A 273 18.85 6.77 -12.05
C ILE A 273 18.12 6.97 -13.39
N ARG A 274 18.77 7.59 -14.37
CA ARG A 274 18.18 7.79 -15.71
C ARG A 274 17.93 6.47 -16.43
N ALA A 275 18.85 5.52 -16.38
CA ALA A 275 18.69 4.19 -16.97
C ALA A 275 17.47 3.45 -16.37
N GLU A 276 17.23 3.61 -15.06
CA GLU A 276 16.06 3.03 -14.40
C GLU A 276 14.75 3.69 -14.87
N PHE A 277 14.70 5.00 -15.04
CA PHE A 277 13.53 5.67 -15.61
C PHE A 277 13.31 5.29 -17.09
N GLU A 278 14.38 5.11 -17.89
CA GLU A 278 14.23 4.59 -19.27
C GLU A 278 13.64 3.18 -19.29
N ARG A 279 14.00 2.31 -18.35
CA ARG A 279 13.35 0.99 -18.17
C ARG A 279 11.86 1.11 -17.90
N LEU A 280 11.46 2.11 -17.10
CA LEU A 280 10.05 2.36 -16.74
C LEU A 280 9.27 3.11 -17.82
N ARG A 281 9.94 3.82 -18.73
CA ARG A 281 9.29 4.69 -19.72
C ARG A 281 8.17 4.03 -20.53
N PRO A 282 8.31 2.78 -21.04
CA PRO A 282 7.21 2.11 -21.76
C PRO A 282 5.97 1.94 -20.89
N LEU A 283 6.16 1.56 -19.61
CA LEU A 283 5.08 1.39 -18.64
C LEU A 283 4.42 2.74 -18.29
N MET A 284 5.22 3.80 -18.09
CA MET A 284 4.73 5.15 -17.85
C MET A 284 3.81 5.65 -18.98
N LYS A 285 4.20 5.38 -20.24
CA LYS A 285 3.41 5.74 -21.43
C LYS A 285 2.16 4.90 -21.63
N SER A 286 2.06 3.73 -21.02
CA SER A 286 0.91 2.84 -21.18
C SER A 286 -0.34 3.28 -20.41
N GLY A 287 -0.23 4.30 -19.53
CA GLY A 287 -1.28 4.71 -18.61
C GLY A 287 -1.49 3.75 -17.44
N GLY A 288 -2.29 4.15 -16.45
CA GLY A 288 -2.60 3.32 -15.28
C GLY A 288 -1.40 2.97 -14.41
N PHE A 289 -0.27 3.68 -14.54
CA PHE A 289 0.94 3.47 -13.77
C PHE A 289 1.46 4.78 -13.20
N ILE A 290 1.82 4.77 -11.92
CA ILE A 290 2.51 5.87 -11.25
C ILE A 290 3.86 5.34 -10.79
N PRO A 291 4.98 5.75 -11.41
CA PRO A 291 6.30 5.37 -10.95
C PRO A 291 6.59 6.03 -9.61
N SER A 292 7.07 5.25 -8.69
CA SER A 292 7.52 5.62 -7.35
C SER A 292 8.50 4.53 -6.88
N VAL A 293 9.16 4.73 -5.77
CA VAL A 293 10.05 3.70 -5.20
C VAL A 293 9.31 2.37 -5.02
N ASP A 294 10.02 1.27 -5.23
CA ASP A 294 9.50 -0.09 -5.04
C ASP A 294 9.40 -0.51 -3.56
N HIS A 295 9.89 0.30 -2.65
CA HIS A 295 9.71 0.25 -1.20
C HIS A 295 10.37 1.50 -0.59
N GLN A 296 10.27 1.71 0.72
CA GLN A 296 10.82 2.86 1.44
C GLN A 296 12.29 3.14 1.09
N THR A 297 12.63 4.42 0.89
CA THR A 297 14.02 4.85 0.64
C THR A 297 14.92 4.49 1.83
N PRO A 298 15.97 3.64 1.63
CA PRO A 298 16.77 3.12 2.73
C PRO A 298 17.79 4.16 3.24
N PRO A 299 18.32 3.98 4.48
CA PRO A 299 19.30 4.91 5.06
C PRO A 299 20.65 4.93 4.33
N GLY A 300 20.90 4.00 3.41
CA GLY A 300 22.07 4.04 2.51
C GLY A 300 22.06 5.19 1.51
N VAL A 301 20.90 5.76 1.20
CA VAL A 301 20.74 6.88 0.27
C VAL A 301 20.95 8.21 1.00
N SER A 302 21.91 9.04 0.56
CA SER A 302 22.15 10.37 1.11
C SER A 302 21.07 11.37 0.69
N LEU A 303 20.98 12.49 1.41
CA LEU A 303 20.06 13.57 1.07
C LEU A 303 20.35 14.17 -0.33
N GLU A 304 21.62 14.23 -0.73
CA GLU A 304 22.03 14.73 -2.05
C GLU A 304 21.60 13.76 -3.16
N GLU A 305 21.82 12.45 -2.97
CA GLU A 305 21.37 11.42 -3.91
C GLU A 305 19.86 11.39 -4.06
N TYR A 306 19.12 11.55 -2.95
CA TYR A 306 17.67 11.64 -3.01
C TYR A 306 17.18 12.91 -3.72
N ARG A 307 17.82 14.08 -3.51
CA ARG A 307 17.52 15.31 -4.26
C ARG A 307 17.78 15.14 -5.77
N LEU A 308 18.86 14.46 -6.12
CA LEU A 308 19.18 14.12 -7.50
C LEU A 308 18.08 13.24 -8.12
N TYR A 309 17.68 12.18 -7.41
CA TYR A 309 16.58 11.32 -7.83
C TYR A 309 15.28 12.12 -8.05
N VAL A 310 14.87 12.95 -7.10
CA VAL A 310 13.63 13.76 -7.20
C VAL A 310 13.70 14.72 -8.40
N ARG A 311 14.86 15.32 -8.66
CA ARG A 311 15.05 16.18 -9.84
C ARG A 311 14.80 15.43 -11.14
N ILE A 312 15.39 14.25 -11.27
CA ILE A 312 15.25 13.41 -12.47
C ILE A 312 13.82 12.86 -12.57
N LEU A 313 13.22 12.43 -11.45
CA LEU A 313 11.81 12.02 -11.38
C LEU A 313 10.91 13.09 -12.02
N LYS A 314 11.05 14.37 -11.62
CA LYS A 314 10.26 15.48 -12.17
C LYS A 314 10.44 15.64 -13.68
N GLU A 315 11.65 15.49 -14.21
CA GLU A 315 11.92 15.54 -15.65
C GLU A 315 11.13 14.44 -16.41
N TYR A 316 11.16 13.22 -15.90
CA TYR A 316 10.48 12.09 -16.53
C TYR A 316 8.96 12.15 -16.42
N MET A 317 8.40 12.72 -15.34
CA MET A 317 6.94 12.85 -15.17
C MET A 317 6.31 13.76 -16.23
N VAL A 318 7.04 14.77 -16.71
CA VAL A 318 6.59 15.65 -17.81
C VAL A 318 6.76 14.95 -19.16
N THR A 319 7.91 14.30 -19.40
CA THR A 319 8.25 13.76 -20.73
C THR A 319 7.56 12.42 -21.05
N ALA A 320 6.99 11.74 -20.07
CA ALA A 320 6.27 10.48 -20.26
C ALA A 320 4.75 10.62 -20.34
N ALA A 321 4.23 11.84 -20.24
CA ALA A 321 2.80 12.13 -20.18
C ALA A 321 2.07 12.16 -21.56
N HIS A 322 2.63 11.51 -22.58
CA HIS A 322 2.06 11.51 -23.95
C HIS A 322 1.78 10.12 -24.45
#